data_8fa6fd45c12b2edf2c0a5bd9f5a30145
#
_entry.id   8fa6fd45c12b2edf2c0a5bd9f5a30145
#
_cell.length_a   1.000
_cell.length_b   1.000
_cell.length_c   1.000
_cell.angle_alpha   90.00
_cell.angle_beta   90.00
_cell.angle_gamma   90.00
#
_symmetry.space_group_name_H-M   'P 1'
#
loop_
_entity.id
_entity.type
_entity.pdbx_description
1 polymer ?
#
loop_
_entity_poly.entity_id
_entity_poly.type
_entity_poly.pdbx_seq_one_letter_code
_entity_poly.pdbx_strand_id
1 'polypeptide(L)'
;MKWKLLCEGLENPAGIDTPTPELSWYGPEEGIGQTACRIRLWKKGIPSWDSGWQDTADSRYQLSAGLEEKCGYSWQVTVKKGNGEEESSEEAAFSTGIFEGGQWDASFITGGTLLRKEVEIDGDIASAFLSFTGLGYC
;
A
#
# COMPACT_ATOMS: atom_id res chain seq x y z
N MET A 1 0.93 14.24 18.46
CA MET A 1 0.69 12.84 18.06
C MET A 1 0.96 12.73 16.56
N LYS A 2 1.53 11.64 16.11
CA LYS A 2 1.86 11.45 14.68
C LYS A 2 0.70 10.76 13.98
N TRP A 3 0.48 11.05 12.70
CA TRP A 3 -0.46 10.29 11.88
C TRP A 3 -0.09 8.80 11.86
N LYS A 4 -1.08 7.94 11.93
CA LYS A 4 -0.94 6.51 11.70
C LYS A 4 -1.72 6.15 10.44
N LEU A 5 -1.02 5.69 9.42
CA LEU A 5 -1.57 5.33 8.11
C LEU A 5 -1.42 3.83 7.90
N LEU A 6 -2.50 3.17 7.54
CA LEU A 6 -2.56 1.73 7.36
C LEU A 6 -3.11 1.37 5.97
N CYS A 7 -2.54 0.36 5.37
CA CYS A 7 -3.05 -0.31 4.18
C CYS A 7 -3.29 -1.78 4.54
N GLU A 8 -4.50 -2.30 4.37
CA GLU A 8 -4.91 -3.63 4.84
C GLU A 8 -4.57 -3.86 6.34
N GLY A 9 -4.74 -2.82 7.16
CA GLY A 9 -4.46 -2.86 8.60
C GLY A 9 -2.97 -2.84 9.00
N LEU A 10 -2.05 -2.73 8.06
CA LEU A 10 -0.60 -2.75 8.27
C LEU A 10 0.05 -1.41 7.91
N GLU A 11 1.10 -1.04 8.63
CA GLU A 11 1.94 0.12 8.30
C GLU A 11 2.96 -0.24 7.22
N ASN A 12 2.92 0.48 6.10
CA ASN A 12 3.84 0.31 4.97
C ASN A 12 4.01 -1.15 4.51
N PRO A 13 2.92 -1.90 4.25
CA PRO A 13 3.04 -3.32 3.91
C PRO A 13 3.70 -3.53 2.55
N ALA A 14 4.36 -4.67 2.41
CA ALA A 14 4.87 -5.16 1.14
C ALA A 14 4.02 -6.33 0.65
N GLY A 15 3.79 -6.39 -0.68
CA GLY A 15 3.16 -7.56 -1.30
C GLY A 15 1.64 -7.66 -1.07
N ILE A 16 0.92 -6.55 -1.09
CA ILE A 16 -0.55 -6.55 -1.06
C ILE A 16 -1.09 -7.40 -2.22
N ASP A 17 -2.01 -8.32 -1.92
CA ASP A 17 -2.56 -9.31 -2.85
C ASP A 17 -3.94 -8.92 -3.43
N THR A 18 -4.44 -7.75 -3.10
CA THR A 18 -5.70 -7.20 -3.63
C THR A 18 -5.47 -5.97 -4.49
N PRO A 19 -6.19 -5.83 -5.62
CA PRO A 19 -6.13 -4.62 -6.45
C PRO A 19 -6.87 -3.43 -5.83
N THR A 20 -7.67 -3.67 -4.79
CA THR A 20 -8.50 -2.66 -4.12
C THR A 20 -8.34 -2.70 -2.60
N PRO A 21 -7.14 -2.38 -2.07
CA PRO A 21 -6.90 -2.46 -0.63
C PRO A 21 -7.70 -1.40 0.14
N GLU A 22 -8.03 -1.71 1.39
CA GLU A 22 -8.56 -0.73 2.33
C GLU A 22 -7.42 0.13 2.88
N LEU A 23 -7.57 1.44 2.77
CA LEU A 23 -6.73 2.42 3.43
C LEU A 23 -7.45 2.93 4.68
N SER A 24 -6.72 3.06 5.79
CA SER A 24 -7.26 3.63 7.02
C SER A 24 -6.24 4.54 7.71
N TRP A 25 -6.73 5.48 8.48
CA TRP A 25 -5.88 6.47 9.14
C TRP A 25 -6.41 6.89 10.50
N TYR A 26 -5.49 7.31 11.35
CA TYR A 26 -5.76 7.95 12.62
C TYR A 26 -4.98 9.27 12.65
N GLY A 27 -5.70 10.38 12.80
CA GLY A 27 -5.09 11.71 12.89
C GLY A 27 -4.51 11.99 14.27
N PRO A 28 -3.68 13.03 14.37
CA PRO A 28 -3.01 13.38 15.62
C PRO A 28 -3.92 13.98 16.71
N GLU A 29 -5.07 14.48 16.36
CA GLU A 29 -6.00 15.11 17.30
C GLU A 29 -7.29 14.31 17.46
N GLU A 30 -7.52 13.80 18.65
CA GLU A 30 -8.83 13.27 19.03
C GLU A 30 -9.77 14.46 19.29
N GLY A 31 -10.94 14.46 18.65
CA GLY A 31 -12.05 15.34 19.02
C GLY A 31 -12.55 16.34 17.99
N ILE A 32 -11.82 16.68 16.96
CA ILE A 32 -12.37 17.47 15.84
C ILE A 32 -12.76 16.50 14.73
N GLY A 33 -14.07 16.25 14.60
CA GLY A 33 -14.59 15.29 13.63
C GLY A 33 -14.21 15.64 12.20
N GLN A 34 -13.70 14.65 11.48
CA GLN A 34 -13.54 14.72 10.03
C GLN A 34 -14.92 14.87 9.38
N THR A 35 -15.02 15.75 8.39
CA THR A 35 -16.23 15.93 7.56
C THR A 35 -16.00 15.50 6.12
N ALA A 36 -14.76 15.53 5.65
CA ALA A 36 -14.40 15.06 4.33
C ALA A 36 -12.95 14.56 4.32
N CYS A 37 -12.62 13.72 3.34
CA CYS A 37 -11.25 13.30 3.08
C CYS A 37 -10.92 13.34 1.58
N ARG A 38 -9.63 13.38 1.28
CA ARG A 38 -9.09 13.27 -0.07
C ARG A 38 -7.85 12.41 -0.02
N ILE A 39 -7.78 11.39 -0.86
CA ILE A 39 -6.64 10.49 -0.96
C ILE A 39 -5.92 10.72 -2.27
N ARG A 40 -4.61 10.84 -2.19
CA ARG A 40 -3.72 10.94 -3.34
C ARG A 40 -2.74 9.79 -3.36
N LEU A 41 -2.47 9.28 -4.54
CA LEU A 41 -1.60 8.14 -4.77
C LEU A 41 -0.52 8.49 -5.79
N TRP A 42 0.70 8.06 -5.52
CA TRP A 42 1.83 8.15 -6.43
C TRP A 42 2.36 6.76 -6.74
N LYS A 43 2.74 6.56 -7.98
CA LYS A 43 3.45 5.37 -8.45
C LYS A 43 4.88 5.77 -8.80
N LYS A 44 5.86 5.22 -8.10
CA LYS A 44 7.29 5.57 -8.30
C LYS A 44 7.55 7.09 -8.24
N GLY A 45 6.90 7.79 -7.31
CA GLY A 45 7.01 9.24 -7.14
C GLY A 45 6.25 10.09 -8.16
N ILE A 46 5.52 9.49 -9.10
CA ILE A 46 4.70 10.18 -10.09
C ILE A 46 3.24 10.13 -9.66
N PRO A 47 2.51 11.26 -9.61
CA PRO A 47 1.08 11.25 -9.31
C PRO A 47 0.33 10.31 -10.24
N SER A 48 -0.43 9.36 -9.67
CA SER A 48 -1.12 8.34 -10.44
C SER A 48 -2.64 8.33 -10.25
N TRP A 49 -3.12 8.78 -9.09
CA TRP A 49 -4.55 8.79 -8.80
C TRP A 49 -4.90 9.76 -7.65
N ASP A 50 -6.12 10.26 -7.69
CA ASP A 50 -6.69 11.20 -6.72
C ASP A 50 -8.19 10.91 -6.57
N SER A 51 -8.65 10.70 -5.33
CA SER A 51 -10.06 10.45 -5.04
C SER A 51 -10.96 11.67 -5.27
N GLY A 52 -10.39 12.87 -5.33
CA GLY A 52 -11.13 14.08 -5.06
C GLY A 52 -11.63 14.13 -3.60
N TRP A 53 -12.35 15.17 -3.26
CA TRP A 53 -12.96 15.28 -1.94
C TRP A 53 -14.14 14.31 -1.81
N GLN A 54 -14.14 13.54 -0.73
CA GLN A 54 -15.21 12.64 -0.33
C GLN A 54 -15.80 13.11 0.97
N ASP A 55 -17.09 13.44 0.97
CA ASP A 55 -17.83 13.89 2.16
C ASP A 55 -18.10 12.65 3.05
N THR A 56 -17.25 12.46 4.05
CA THR A 56 -17.34 11.34 4.99
C THR A 56 -16.64 11.66 6.30
N ALA A 57 -17.21 11.19 7.39
CA ALA A 57 -16.59 11.18 8.70
C ALA A 57 -15.74 9.93 8.95
N ASP A 58 -15.79 8.94 8.05
CA ASP A 58 -15.06 7.69 8.18
C ASP A 58 -13.58 7.89 7.90
N SER A 59 -12.74 7.29 8.73
CA SER A 59 -11.29 7.24 8.56
C SER A 59 -10.85 5.97 7.80
N ARG A 60 -11.63 5.57 6.80
CA ARG A 60 -11.40 4.42 5.93
C ARG A 60 -11.79 4.74 4.51
N TYR A 61 -11.08 4.13 3.58
CA TYR A 61 -11.35 4.27 2.16
C TYR A 61 -10.98 3.01 1.41
N GLN A 62 -11.92 2.47 0.63
CA GLN A 62 -11.64 1.36 -0.27
C GLN A 62 -11.01 1.91 -1.56
N LEU A 63 -9.74 1.65 -1.76
CA LEU A 63 -9.01 2.17 -2.91
C LEU A 63 -9.48 1.49 -4.20
N SER A 64 -9.77 2.30 -5.21
CA SER A 64 -10.19 1.83 -6.55
C SER A 64 -9.38 2.52 -7.65
N ALA A 65 -8.06 2.53 -7.50
CA ALA A 65 -7.13 3.27 -8.35
C ALA A 65 -6.61 2.48 -9.56
N GLY A 66 -7.05 1.25 -9.78
CA GLY A 66 -6.50 0.41 -10.83
C GLY A 66 -5.03 0.05 -10.60
N LEU A 67 -4.72 -0.49 -9.44
CA LEU A 67 -3.36 -0.88 -9.07
C LEU A 67 -2.80 -1.96 -10.01
N GLU A 68 -1.50 -1.89 -10.23
CA GLU A 68 -0.75 -2.93 -10.97
C GLU A 68 -0.02 -3.85 -9.99
N GLU A 69 0.16 -5.11 -10.38
CA GLU A 69 0.96 -6.07 -9.62
C GLU A 69 2.45 -5.69 -9.58
N LYS A 70 3.15 -6.10 -8.53
CA LYS A 70 4.60 -5.94 -8.35
C LYS A 70 5.06 -4.48 -8.50
N CYS A 71 4.29 -3.55 -7.94
CA CYS A 71 4.55 -2.12 -8.00
C CYS A 71 4.61 -1.49 -6.62
N GLY A 72 5.48 -0.48 -6.48
CA GLY A 72 5.55 0.38 -5.31
C GLY A 72 4.68 1.62 -5.47
N TYR A 73 3.95 1.94 -4.40
CA TYR A 73 3.08 3.11 -4.29
C TYR A 73 3.38 3.89 -3.02
N SER A 74 3.17 5.21 -3.07
CA SER A 74 3.00 6.02 -1.88
C SER A 74 1.65 6.72 -1.90
N TRP A 75 1.12 7.05 -0.73
CA TRP A 75 -0.16 7.69 -0.59
C TRP A 75 -0.21 8.65 0.58
N GLN A 76 -1.13 9.59 0.50
CA GLN A 76 -1.36 10.60 1.50
C GLN A 76 -2.86 10.84 1.64
N VAL A 77 -3.31 11.08 2.86
CA VAL A 77 -4.67 11.55 3.12
C VAL A 77 -4.63 13.02 3.55
N THR A 78 -5.57 13.79 3.03
CA THR A 78 -5.91 15.13 3.51
C THR A 78 -7.32 15.06 4.06
N VAL A 79 -7.52 15.50 5.29
CA VAL A 79 -8.84 15.55 5.93
C VAL A 79 -9.30 17.00 6.07
N LYS A 80 -10.61 17.20 5.94
CA LYS A 80 -11.26 18.44 6.30
C LYS A 80 -11.98 18.26 7.62
N LYS A 81 -11.72 19.16 8.56
CA LYS A 81 -12.30 19.17 9.90
C LYS A 81 -13.63 19.91 9.92
N GLY A 82 -14.44 19.68 10.96
CA GLY A 82 -15.72 20.37 11.14
C GLY A 82 -15.66 21.90 11.24
N ASN A 83 -14.49 22.45 11.58
CA ASN A 83 -14.22 23.90 11.58
C ASN A 83 -13.78 24.43 10.20
N GLY A 84 -13.67 23.57 9.17
CA GLY A 84 -13.24 23.92 7.81
C GLY A 84 -11.74 23.88 7.58
N GLU A 85 -10.93 23.61 8.59
CA GLU A 85 -9.48 23.43 8.42
C GLU A 85 -9.17 22.14 7.69
N GLU A 86 -8.11 22.19 6.88
CA GLU A 86 -7.58 21.04 6.16
C GLU A 86 -6.23 20.64 6.77
N GLU A 87 -6.05 19.34 6.98
CA GLU A 87 -4.81 18.78 7.49
C GLU A 87 -4.40 17.56 6.66
N SER A 88 -3.13 17.53 6.27
CA SER A 88 -2.58 16.43 5.49
C SER A 88 -1.63 15.58 6.34
N SER A 89 -1.68 14.28 6.12
CA SER A 89 -0.71 13.36 6.68
C SER A 89 0.67 13.49 6.01
N GLU A 90 1.67 12.84 6.59
CA GLU A 90 2.88 12.44 5.84
C GLU A 90 2.52 11.39 4.79
N GLU A 91 3.41 11.15 3.84
CA GLU A 91 3.24 10.03 2.91
C GLU A 91 3.54 8.70 3.60
N ALA A 92 2.72 7.69 3.31
CA ALA A 92 2.96 6.30 3.64
C ALA A 92 3.16 5.49 2.35
N ALA A 93 3.81 4.34 2.46
CA ALA A 93 4.10 3.50 1.31
C ALA A 93 3.40 2.14 1.41
N PHE A 94 3.17 1.51 0.28
CA PHE A 94 2.89 0.08 0.19
C PHE A 94 3.37 -0.45 -1.16
N SER A 95 3.52 -1.76 -1.26
CA SER A 95 3.75 -2.40 -2.55
C SER A 95 2.73 -3.50 -2.78
N THR A 96 2.41 -3.71 -4.05
CA THR A 96 1.57 -4.83 -4.49
C THR A 96 2.43 -6.05 -4.79
N GLY A 97 1.87 -7.24 -4.53
CA GLY A 97 2.41 -8.51 -4.96
C GLY A 97 1.66 -9.04 -6.17
N ILE A 98 1.40 -10.35 -6.17
CA ILE A 98 0.52 -11.01 -7.12
C ILE A 98 -0.88 -10.95 -6.52
N PHE A 99 -1.86 -10.48 -7.28
CA PHE A 99 -3.23 -10.38 -6.81
C PHE A 99 -3.89 -11.74 -6.68
N GLU A 100 -4.91 -11.83 -5.84
CA GLU A 100 -5.71 -13.05 -5.65
C GLU A 100 -6.25 -13.53 -7.00
N GLY A 101 -6.04 -14.83 -7.30
CA GLY A 101 -6.37 -15.41 -8.60
C GLY A 101 -5.30 -15.19 -9.69
N GLY A 102 -4.24 -14.45 -9.41
CA GLY A 102 -3.09 -14.28 -10.30
C GLY A 102 -2.28 -15.58 -10.46
N GLN A 103 -1.57 -15.69 -11.57
CA GLN A 103 -0.71 -16.84 -11.83
C GLN A 103 0.69 -16.63 -11.24
N TRP A 104 1.14 -17.62 -10.50
CA TRP A 104 2.53 -17.74 -10.08
C TRP A 104 3.34 -18.45 -11.16
N ASP A 105 4.33 -17.74 -11.73
CA ASP A 105 5.31 -18.33 -12.66
C ASP A 105 6.40 -19.09 -11.86
N ALA A 106 5.96 -19.93 -10.95
CA ALA A 106 6.87 -20.67 -10.06
C ALA A 106 6.35 -22.08 -9.83
N SER A 107 7.29 -23.00 -9.61
CA SER A 107 6.99 -24.38 -9.21
C SER A 107 7.47 -24.60 -7.78
N PHE A 108 6.75 -25.42 -7.03
CA PHE A 108 7.25 -25.88 -5.72
C PHE A 108 8.55 -26.65 -5.89
N ILE A 109 9.53 -26.31 -5.09
CA ILE A 109 10.82 -26.99 -5.02
C ILE A 109 10.95 -27.69 -3.68
N THR A 110 11.57 -28.86 -3.68
CA THR A 110 11.85 -29.66 -2.49
C THR A 110 13.23 -30.28 -2.59
N GLY A 111 13.84 -30.60 -1.47
CA GLY A 111 15.14 -31.26 -1.38
C GLY A 111 16.07 -30.58 -0.38
N GLY A 112 16.87 -31.36 0.35
CA GLY A 112 17.87 -30.86 1.26
C GLY A 112 17.42 -29.93 2.37
N THR A 113 18.35 -29.57 3.24
CA THR A 113 18.13 -28.61 4.32
C THR A 113 18.33 -27.14 3.91
N LEU A 114 18.92 -26.94 2.73
CA LEU A 114 19.25 -25.61 2.19
C LEU A 114 19.00 -25.60 0.68
N LEU A 115 18.19 -24.65 0.23
CA LEU A 115 17.97 -24.33 -1.18
C LEU A 115 18.62 -22.98 -1.48
N ARG A 116 19.51 -22.93 -2.47
CA ARG A 116 20.23 -21.70 -2.85
C ARG A 116 20.25 -21.56 -4.36
N LYS A 117 20.05 -20.33 -4.82
CA LYS A 117 20.26 -19.91 -6.20
C LYS A 117 20.98 -18.58 -6.24
N GLU A 118 21.98 -18.46 -7.08
CA GLU A 118 22.66 -17.20 -7.39
C GLU A 118 22.17 -16.69 -8.75
N VAL A 119 21.99 -15.40 -8.86
CA VAL A 119 21.56 -14.73 -10.08
C VAL A 119 22.50 -13.57 -10.34
N GLU A 120 23.06 -13.52 -11.55
CA GLU A 120 23.84 -12.37 -12.00
C GLU A 120 22.89 -11.35 -12.63
N ILE A 121 23.07 -10.08 -12.29
CA ILE A 121 22.28 -8.97 -12.80
C ILE A 121 23.23 -7.98 -13.45
N ASP A 122 23.05 -7.75 -14.74
CA ASP A 122 23.80 -6.77 -15.49
C ASP A 122 23.10 -5.41 -15.44
N GLY A 123 23.80 -4.40 -14.90
CA GLY A 123 23.31 -3.02 -14.83
C GLY A 123 22.76 -2.60 -13.46
N ASP A 124 22.24 -1.37 -13.41
CA ASP A 124 21.72 -0.77 -12.19
C ASP A 124 20.30 -1.28 -11.88
N ILE A 125 20.06 -1.64 -10.62
CA ILE A 125 18.76 -2.09 -10.15
C ILE A 125 17.93 -0.89 -9.71
N ALA A 126 16.87 -0.56 -10.44
CA ALA A 126 15.91 0.46 -10.05
C ALA A 126 14.88 -0.06 -9.02
N SER A 127 14.47 -1.31 -9.13
CA SER A 127 13.59 -1.99 -8.17
C SER A 127 13.71 -3.50 -8.31
N ALA A 128 13.49 -4.22 -7.22
CA ALA A 128 13.46 -5.68 -7.22
C ALA A 128 12.33 -6.20 -6.33
N PHE A 129 11.66 -7.25 -6.78
CA PHE A 129 10.62 -7.94 -6.02
C PHE A 129 10.94 -9.42 -5.93
N LEU A 130 10.83 -9.97 -4.73
CA LEU A 130 10.87 -11.39 -4.48
C LEU A 130 9.49 -11.87 -4.06
N SER A 131 8.91 -12.78 -4.83
CA SER A 131 7.66 -13.45 -4.48
C SER A 131 7.96 -14.89 -4.10
N PHE A 132 7.57 -15.30 -2.91
CA PHE A 132 7.80 -16.66 -2.41
C PHE A 132 6.63 -17.10 -1.53
N THR A 133 6.45 -18.41 -1.45
CA THR A 133 5.51 -19.04 -0.54
C THR A 133 6.05 -20.40 -0.08
N GLY A 134 5.52 -20.93 1.00
CA GLY A 134 5.91 -22.22 1.55
C GLY A 134 4.75 -22.94 2.21
N LEU A 135 4.87 -24.26 2.35
CA LEU A 135 3.95 -25.06 3.16
C LEU A 135 4.49 -25.09 4.60
N GLY A 136 3.95 -24.23 5.45
CA GLY A 136 4.41 -24.05 6.82
C GLY A 136 4.98 -22.65 7.06
N TYR A 137 5.99 -22.55 7.92
CA TYR A 137 6.69 -21.30 8.17
C TYR A 137 7.79 -21.06 7.13
N CYS A 138 7.89 -19.86 6.60
CA CYS A 138 8.97 -19.39 5.75
C CYS A 138 9.59 -18.09 6.30
#